data_ac7dd676414504578277ef64fb4f43e6
#
_entry.id   ac7dd676414504578277ef64fb4f43e6
#
_cell.length_a   1.000
_cell.length_b   1.000
_cell.length_c   1.000
_cell.angle_alpha   90.00
_cell.angle_beta   90.00
_cell.angle_gamma   90.00
#
_symmetry.space_group_name_H-M   'P 1'
#
loop_
_entity.id
_entity.type
_entity.pdbx_description
1 polymer ?
#
loop_
_entity_poly.entity_id
_entity_poly.type
_entity_poly.pdbx_seq_one_letter_code
_entity_poly.pdbx_strand_id
1 'polypeptide(L)'
;GSEMCIRDRTNQEVLEVIQRGELLTRLAKQVRTEALKLGGEAGLILIQIDSFESGVKKTFNLVLKDHLPSKKYRNITKAVEAISELTYEELNNIDFLGSVLSKLPLDDLSVSKGYRVLARLPNLPENLHDSLVQKFKTLPKLLVSSPENLYSVEGIGRGRAQQLRDYFDTLLKNVGFSYLNGN
;
A
#
# COMPACT_ATOMS: atom_id res chain seq x y z
N GLY A 1 20.80 4.91 -16.91
CA GLY A 1 20.16 3.76 -17.52
C GLY A 1 19.53 2.79 -16.56
N SER A 2 20.24 2.26 -15.57
CA SER A 2 19.71 1.25 -14.64
C SER A 2 18.67 1.81 -13.65
N GLU A 3 18.83 3.03 -13.18
CA GLU A 3 17.89 3.67 -12.26
C GLU A 3 16.53 3.96 -12.92
N MET A 4 16.51 4.41 -14.17
CA MET A 4 15.26 4.62 -14.92
C MET A 4 14.52 3.30 -15.16
N CYS A 5 15.21 2.23 -15.49
CA CYS A 5 14.58 0.92 -15.69
C CYS A 5 13.98 0.36 -14.40
N ILE A 6 14.65 0.53 -13.25
CA ILE A 6 14.13 0.11 -11.93
C ILE A 6 12.91 0.93 -11.55
N ARG A 7 12.96 2.25 -11.75
CA ARG A 7 11.86 3.16 -11.48
C ARG A 7 10.63 2.84 -12.33
N ASP A 8 10.80 2.63 -13.62
CA ASP A 8 9.70 2.28 -14.51
C ASP A 8 9.07 0.94 -14.15
N ARG A 9 9.90 -0.04 -13.80
CA ARG A 9 9.41 -1.36 -13.33
C ARG A 9 8.60 -1.23 -12.04
N THR A 10 9.09 -0.47 -11.06
CA THR A 10 8.38 -0.26 -9.79
C THR A 10 7.06 0.47 -10.01
N ASN A 11 7.02 1.48 -10.86
CA ASN A 11 5.79 2.17 -11.22
C ASN A 11 4.79 1.22 -11.87
N GLN A 12 5.23 0.37 -12.77
CA GLN A 12 4.38 -0.63 -13.41
C GLN A 12 3.84 -1.63 -12.39
N GLU A 13 4.67 -2.12 -11.48
CA GLU A 13 4.24 -3.02 -10.41
C GLU A 13 3.17 -2.39 -9.51
N VAL A 14 3.33 -1.11 -9.16
CA VAL A 14 2.34 -0.36 -8.38
C VAL A 14 1.02 -0.24 -9.15
N LEU A 15 1.08 0.10 -10.43
CA LEU A 15 -0.11 0.18 -11.29
C LEU A 15 -0.83 -1.17 -11.40
N GLU A 16 -0.09 -2.27 -11.54
CA GLU A 16 -0.66 -3.61 -11.56
C GLU A 16 -1.36 -3.98 -10.26
N VAL A 17 -0.80 -3.60 -9.11
CA VAL A 17 -1.44 -3.83 -7.80
C VAL A 17 -2.73 -3.01 -7.67
N ILE A 18 -2.73 -1.75 -8.11
CA ILE A 18 -3.91 -0.89 -8.14
C ILE A 18 -4.99 -1.49 -9.05
N GLN A 19 -4.63 -1.92 -10.25
CA GLN A 19 -5.52 -2.58 -11.20
C GLN A 19 -6.19 -3.81 -10.59
N ARG A 20 -5.38 -4.71 -10.01
CA ARG A 20 -5.89 -5.93 -9.36
C ARG A 20 -6.81 -5.62 -8.20
N GLY A 21 -6.48 -4.62 -7.37
CA GLY A 21 -7.32 -4.20 -6.26
C GLY A 21 -8.70 -3.74 -6.72
N GLU A 22 -8.78 -2.95 -7.77
CA GLU A 22 -10.06 -2.50 -8.34
C GLU A 22 -10.84 -3.65 -8.98
N LEU A 23 -10.17 -4.54 -9.73
CA LEU A 23 -10.81 -5.72 -10.31
C LEU A 23 -11.42 -6.62 -9.23
N LEU A 24 -10.68 -6.85 -8.14
CA LEU A 24 -11.17 -7.65 -7.01
C LEU A 24 -12.36 -6.98 -6.31
N THR A 25 -12.33 -5.67 -6.18
CA THR A 25 -13.45 -4.90 -5.61
C THR A 25 -14.71 -5.04 -6.45
N ARG A 26 -14.59 -4.96 -7.78
CA ARG A 26 -15.72 -5.15 -8.72
C ARG A 26 -16.25 -6.57 -8.68
N LEU A 27 -15.35 -7.57 -8.64
CA LEU A 27 -15.72 -8.97 -8.53
C LEU A 27 -16.48 -9.26 -7.24
N ALA A 28 -15.99 -8.75 -6.11
CA ALA A 28 -16.66 -8.90 -4.82
C ALA A 28 -18.07 -8.30 -4.83
N LYS A 29 -18.24 -7.13 -5.44
CA LYS A 29 -19.55 -6.50 -5.64
C LYS A 29 -20.50 -7.36 -6.45
N GLN A 30 -20.00 -7.95 -7.53
CA GLN A 30 -20.79 -8.82 -8.40
C GLN A 30 -21.21 -10.09 -7.66
N VAL A 31 -20.29 -10.75 -6.97
CA VAL A 31 -20.57 -11.95 -6.17
C VAL A 31 -21.59 -11.63 -5.06
N ARG A 32 -21.49 -10.48 -4.40
CA ARG A 32 -22.45 -10.02 -3.40
C ARG A 32 -23.85 -9.90 -4.00
N THR A 33 -23.97 -9.29 -5.18
CA THR A 33 -25.24 -9.12 -5.87
C THR A 33 -25.88 -10.46 -6.19
N GLU A 34 -25.10 -11.43 -6.67
CA GLU A 34 -25.59 -12.77 -6.94
C GLU A 34 -25.96 -13.53 -5.66
N ALA A 35 -25.15 -13.41 -4.61
CA ALA A 35 -25.43 -14.05 -3.32
C ALA A 35 -26.74 -13.54 -2.68
N LEU A 36 -27.04 -12.25 -2.80
CA LEU A 36 -28.28 -11.67 -2.28
C LEU A 36 -29.53 -12.28 -2.93
N LYS A 37 -29.44 -12.76 -4.17
CA LYS A 37 -30.54 -13.44 -4.85
C LYS A 37 -30.87 -14.81 -4.26
N LEU A 38 -29.93 -15.42 -3.52
CA LEU A 38 -30.12 -16.71 -2.84
C LEU A 38 -30.94 -16.61 -1.54
N GLY A 39 -31.19 -15.40 -1.07
CA GLY A 39 -31.97 -15.17 0.17
C GLY A 39 -31.23 -15.63 1.43
N GLY A 40 -31.96 -16.22 2.38
CA GLY A 40 -31.42 -16.60 3.70
C GLY A 40 -30.29 -17.61 3.70
N GLU A 41 -30.15 -18.41 2.63
CA GLU A 41 -29.07 -19.39 2.47
C GLU A 41 -27.71 -18.72 2.18
N ALA A 42 -27.73 -17.45 1.78
CA ALA A 42 -26.54 -16.69 1.43
C ALA A 42 -25.82 -16.09 2.66
N GLY A 43 -26.34 -16.21 3.88
CA GLY A 43 -25.82 -15.51 5.04
C GLY A 43 -24.33 -15.74 5.29
N LEU A 44 -23.86 -17.00 5.23
CA LEU A 44 -22.44 -17.33 5.39
C LEU A 44 -21.58 -16.77 4.24
N ILE A 45 -22.08 -16.87 3.00
CA ILE A 45 -21.39 -16.34 1.82
C ILE A 45 -21.22 -14.83 1.95
N LEU A 46 -22.25 -14.11 2.37
CA LEU A 46 -22.20 -12.65 2.57
C LEU A 46 -21.18 -12.25 3.63
N ILE A 47 -21.09 -13.00 4.73
CA ILE A 47 -20.07 -12.76 5.77
C ILE A 47 -18.66 -12.95 5.20
N GLN A 48 -18.44 -13.98 4.41
CA GLN A 48 -17.15 -14.24 3.77
C GLN A 48 -16.79 -13.17 2.74
N ILE A 49 -17.77 -12.69 1.96
CA ILE A 49 -17.58 -11.60 1.01
C ILE A 49 -17.23 -10.30 1.74
N ASP A 50 -17.91 -9.97 2.84
CA ASP A 50 -17.61 -8.79 3.64
C ASP A 50 -16.17 -8.82 4.18
N SER A 51 -15.74 -9.95 4.69
CA SER A 51 -14.36 -10.14 5.17
C SER A 51 -13.35 -9.98 4.04
N PHE A 52 -13.63 -10.54 2.87
CA PHE A 52 -12.78 -10.43 1.68
C PHE A 52 -12.69 -8.97 1.18
N GLU A 53 -13.82 -8.28 1.04
CA GLU A 53 -13.85 -6.88 0.63
C GLU A 53 -13.08 -5.98 1.60
N SER A 54 -13.25 -6.18 2.90
CA SER A 54 -12.49 -5.46 3.92
C SER A 54 -10.99 -5.66 3.77
N GLY A 55 -10.55 -6.88 3.54
CA GLY A 55 -9.13 -7.21 3.34
C GLY A 55 -8.56 -6.57 2.07
N VAL A 56 -9.28 -6.65 0.96
CA VAL A 56 -8.89 -6.03 -0.32
C VAL A 56 -8.81 -4.52 -0.18
N LYS A 57 -9.82 -3.90 0.41
CA LYS A 57 -9.86 -2.45 0.65
C LYS A 57 -8.71 -1.98 1.53
N LYS A 58 -8.42 -2.70 2.60
CA LYS A 58 -7.30 -2.40 3.50
C LYS A 58 -5.96 -2.46 2.77
N THR A 59 -5.72 -3.51 2.02
CA THR A 59 -4.49 -3.69 1.23
C THR A 59 -4.36 -2.60 0.18
N PHE A 60 -5.43 -2.30 -0.54
CA PHE A 60 -5.47 -1.27 -1.57
C PHE A 60 -5.16 0.12 -0.98
N ASN A 61 -5.77 0.48 0.15
CA ASN A 61 -5.51 1.73 0.85
C ASN A 61 -4.07 1.84 1.33
N LEU A 62 -3.46 0.74 1.80
CA LEU A 62 -2.06 0.73 2.20
C LEU A 62 -1.12 0.97 1.01
N VAL A 63 -1.41 0.38 -0.15
CA VAL A 63 -0.63 0.63 -1.38
C VAL A 63 -0.74 2.09 -1.80
N LEU A 64 -1.94 2.66 -1.78
CA LEU A 64 -2.16 4.07 -2.11
C LEU A 64 -1.42 4.98 -1.12
N LYS A 65 -1.51 4.73 0.18
CA LYS A 65 -0.76 5.48 1.20
C LYS A 65 0.75 5.41 0.99
N ASP A 66 1.26 4.24 0.60
CA ASP A 66 2.69 4.02 0.41
C ASP A 66 3.26 4.85 -0.75
N HIS A 67 2.50 5.02 -1.80
CA HIS A 67 2.99 5.59 -3.06
C HIS A 67 2.39 6.94 -3.42
N LEU A 68 1.32 7.37 -2.76
CA LEU A 68 0.71 8.68 -3.00
C LEU A 68 1.11 9.70 -1.93
N PRO A 69 1.12 11.01 -2.24
CA PRO A 69 1.48 12.06 -1.27
C PRO A 69 0.55 12.05 -0.05
N SER A 70 1.10 11.84 1.12
CA SER A 70 0.34 11.74 2.38
C SER A 70 -0.36 13.03 2.81
N LYS A 71 0.10 14.17 2.33
CA LYS A 71 -0.42 15.50 2.74
C LYS A 71 -1.79 15.85 2.18
N LYS A 72 -2.32 15.08 1.23
CA LYS A 72 -3.61 15.36 0.59
C LYS A 72 -4.46 14.10 0.51
N TYR A 73 -5.05 13.73 1.62
CA TYR A 73 -6.07 12.68 1.68
C TYR A 73 -7.12 12.82 0.57
N ARG A 74 -7.42 14.07 0.21
CA ARG A 74 -8.29 14.42 -0.91
C ARG A 74 -7.79 13.87 -2.27
N ASN A 75 -6.49 13.74 -2.48
CA ASN A 75 -5.93 13.18 -3.72
C ASN A 75 -6.07 11.66 -3.79
N ILE A 76 -5.95 10.97 -2.66
CA ILE A 76 -6.19 9.52 -2.58
C ILE A 76 -7.65 9.22 -2.91
N THR A 77 -8.60 9.98 -2.32
CA THR A 77 -10.03 9.83 -2.61
C THR A 77 -10.32 10.07 -4.09
N LYS A 78 -9.77 11.13 -4.67
CA LYS A 78 -9.93 11.41 -6.11
C LYS A 78 -9.34 10.32 -6.99
N ALA A 79 -8.19 9.74 -6.61
CA ALA A 79 -7.59 8.62 -7.33
C ALA A 79 -8.50 7.39 -7.29
N VAL A 80 -9.02 7.04 -6.13
CA VAL A 80 -9.96 5.92 -5.96
C VAL A 80 -11.22 6.12 -6.78
N GLU A 81 -11.81 7.32 -6.74
CA GLU A 81 -13.00 7.67 -7.53
C GLU A 81 -12.70 7.55 -9.04
N ALA A 82 -11.61 8.14 -9.51
CA ALA A 82 -11.22 8.08 -10.92
C ALA A 82 -11.03 6.63 -11.41
N ILE A 83 -10.40 5.79 -10.60
CA ILE A 83 -10.19 4.37 -10.92
C ILE A 83 -11.52 3.61 -10.94
N SER A 84 -12.43 3.90 -10.00
CA SER A 84 -13.73 3.24 -9.91
C SER A 84 -14.65 3.54 -11.10
N GLU A 85 -14.45 4.66 -11.77
CA GLU A 85 -15.24 5.08 -12.95
C GLU A 85 -14.72 4.49 -14.27
N LEU A 86 -13.54 3.89 -14.30
CA LEU A 86 -12.98 3.29 -15.50
C LEU A 86 -13.81 2.11 -15.99
N THR A 87 -13.96 1.99 -17.30
CA THR A 87 -14.54 0.78 -17.91
C THR A 87 -13.60 -0.41 -17.66
N TYR A 88 -14.10 -1.62 -17.84
CA TYR A 88 -13.30 -2.83 -17.70
C TYR A 88 -12.10 -2.83 -18.68
N GLU A 89 -12.32 -2.40 -19.92
CA GLU A 89 -11.26 -2.31 -20.93
C GLU A 89 -10.21 -1.26 -20.57
N GLU A 90 -10.64 -0.09 -20.11
CA GLU A 90 -9.76 0.99 -19.65
C GLU A 90 -8.93 0.55 -18.44
N LEU A 91 -9.54 -0.12 -17.48
CA LEU A 91 -8.85 -0.62 -16.30
C LEU A 91 -7.82 -1.70 -16.64
N ASN A 92 -8.10 -2.55 -17.62
CA ASN A 92 -7.15 -3.58 -18.06
C ASN A 92 -5.99 -3.04 -18.90
N ASN A 93 -6.05 -1.79 -19.33
CA ASN A 93 -4.97 -1.13 -20.04
C ASN A 93 -4.08 -0.38 -19.02
N ILE A 94 -2.92 -0.96 -18.70
CA ILE A 94 -1.98 -0.39 -17.72
C ILE A 94 -1.51 1.01 -18.13
N ASP A 95 -1.25 1.25 -19.40
CA ASP A 95 -0.82 2.56 -19.88
C ASP A 95 -1.91 3.62 -19.72
N PHE A 96 -3.16 3.24 -19.98
CA PHE A 96 -4.30 4.12 -19.75
C PHE A 96 -4.48 4.43 -18.25
N LEU A 97 -4.40 3.42 -17.40
CA LEU A 97 -4.46 3.59 -15.95
C LEU A 97 -3.35 4.54 -15.46
N GLY A 98 -2.13 4.34 -15.95
CA GLY A 98 -1.00 5.21 -15.65
C GLY A 98 -1.25 6.66 -16.09
N SER A 99 -1.85 6.87 -17.27
CA SER A 99 -2.20 8.20 -17.77
C SER A 99 -3.27 8.89 -16.92
N VAL A 100 -4.24 8.15 -16.43
CA VAL A 100 -5.28 8.68 -15.51
C VAL A 100 -4.66 9.12 -14.20
N LEU A 101 -3.82 8.31 -13.61
CA LEU A 101 -3.15 8.64 -12.35
C LEU A 101 -2.12 9.78 -12.51
N SER A 102 -1.44 9.89 -13.65
CA SER A 102 -0.46 10.97 -13.90
C SER A 102 -1.09 12.36 -13.98
N LYS A 103 -2.38 12.46 -14.25
CA LYS A 103 -3.12 13.74 -14.22
C LYS A 103 -3.39 14.24 -12.80
N LEU A 104 -3.22 13.38 -11.81
CA LEU A 104 -3.30 13.75 -10.40
C LEU A 104 -1.94 14.29 -9.95
N PRO A 105 -1.90 15.22 -8.99
CA PRO A 105 -0.63 15.70 -8.44
C PRO A 105 -0.01 14.64 -7.54
N LEU A 106 0.59 13.64 -8.16
CA LEU A 106 1.25 12.51 -7.50
C LEU A 106 2.76 12.74 -7.44
N ASP A 107 3.37 12.34 -6.34
CA ASP A 107 4.82 12.24 -6.22
C ASP A 107 5.33 11.01 -7.00
N ASP A 108 6.64 10.79 -6.95
CA ASP A 108 7.24 9.62 -7.54
C ASP A 108 6.64 8.32 -6.94
N LEU A 109 5.87 7.60 -7.73
CA LEU A 109 5.25 6.34 -7.34
C LEU A 109 6.27 5.23 -7.02
N SER A 110 7.51 5.38 -7.47
CA SER A 110 8.55 4.38 -7.25
C SER A 110 9.05 4.30 -5.81
N VAL A 111 8.77 5.31 -5.00
CA VAL A 111 9.29 5.39 -3.63
C VAL A 111 8.21 5.04 -2.62
N SER A 112 8.34 3.86 -1.99
CA SER A 112 7.49 3.47 -0.85
C SER A 112 7.80 4.33 0.37
N LYS A 113 6.77 4.71 1.11
CA LYS A 113 6.89 5.43 2.39
C LYS A 113 7.08 4.49 3.59
N GLY A 114 6.69 3.24 3.46
CA GLY A 114 6.85 2.23 4.49
C GLY A 114 5.56 1.79 5.20
N TYR A 115 4.39 2.29 4.83
CA TYR A 115 3.13 1.92 5.48
C TYR A 115 2.82 0.43 5.44
N ARG A 116 3.06 -0.24 4.31
CA ARG A 116 2.83 -1.69 4.18
C ARG A 116 3.73 -2.50 5.10
N VAL A 117 4.97 -2.08 5.26
CA VAL A 117 5.94 -2.73 6.16
C VAL A 117 5.52 -2.53 7.61
N LEU A 118 5.17 -1.31 8.01
CA LEU A 118 4.74 -0.99 9.37
C LEU A 118 3.42 -1.69 9.73
N ALA A 119 2.51 -1.85 8.79
CA ALA A 119 1.23 -2.51 9.01
C ALA A 119 1.35 -4.01 9.34
N ARG A 120 2.48 -4.64 9.03
CA ARG A 120 2.76 -6.04 9.39
C ARG A 120 3.16 -6.24 10.85
N LEU A 121 3.47 -5.16 11.56
CA LEU A 121 3.79 -5.21 12.99
C LEU A 121 2.50 -5.21 13.82
N PRO A 122 2.18 -6.31 14.54
CA PRO A 122 0.85 -6.50 15.15
C PRO A 122 0.56 -5.52 16.28
N ASN A 123 1.57 -4.99 16.96
CA ASN A 123 1.40 -4.17 18.15
C ASN A 123 1.83 -2.70 17.96
N LEU A 124 1.89 -2.26 16.71
CA LEU A 124 2.22 -0.87 16.39
C LEU A 124 0.94 -0.11 16.01
N PRO A 125 0.46 0.85 16.83
CA PRO A 125 -0.71 1.65 16.53
C PRO A 125 -0.57 2.45 15.23
N GLU A 126 -1.67 2.65 14.50
CA GLU A 126 -1.66 3.34 13.20
C GLU A 126 -1.16 4.79 13.28
N ASN A 127 -1.43 5.49 14.39
CA ASN A 127 -0.91 6.85 14.58
C ASN A 127 0.62 6.89 14.62
N LEU A 128 1.27 5.82 15.07
CA LEU A 128 2.73 5.71 15.07
C LEU A 128 3.28 5.41 13.67
N HIS A 129 2.50 4.74 12.81
CA HIS A 129 2.85 4.61 11.38
C HIS A 129 3.04 5.97 10.74
N ASP A 130 2.06 6.87 10.93
CA ASP A 130 2.14 8.23 10.39
C ASP A 130 3.33 9.02 10.93
N SER A 131 3.58 8.93 12.24
CA SER A 131 4.72 9.61 12.88
C SER A 131 6.07 9.13 12.35
N LEU A 132 6.23 7.82 12.17
CA LEU A 132 7.44 7.23 11.60
C LEU A 132 7.64 7.64 10.13
N VAL A 133 6.58 7.56 9.33
CA VAL A 133 6.64 7.97 7.91
C VAL A 133 6.92 9.46 7.77
N GLN A 134 6.35 10.31 8.61
CA GLN A 134 6.64 11.74 8.60
C GLN A 134 8.11 12.05 8.91
N LYS A 135 8.71 11.29 9.82
CA LYS A 135 10.11 11.50 10.19
C LYS A 135 11.08 10.99 9.13
N PHE A 136 10.90 9.75 8.69
CA PHE A 136 11.88 9.09 7.80
C PHE A 136 11.60 9.30 6.32
N LYS A 137 10.39 9.68 5.96
CA LYS A 137 9.93 10.04 4.60
C LYS A 137 9.85 8.87 3.61
N THR A 138 10.84 7.97 3.61
CA THR A 138 10.92 6.86 2.67
C THR A 138 11.22 5.53 3.38
N LEU A 139 10.77 4.43 2.81
CA LEU A 139 11.05 3.10 3.32
C LEU A 139 12.56 2.80 3.47
N PRO A 140 13.43 3.11 2.49
CA PRO A 140 14.87 2.89 2.67
C PRO A 140 15.45 3.61 3.88
N LYS A 141 15.06 4.85 4.11
CA LYS A 141 15.51 5.62 5.28
C LYS A 141 14.99 5.04 6.59
N LEU A 142 13.74 4.56 6.59
CA LEU A 142 13.15 3.90 7.74
C LEU A 142 13.88 2.60 8.09
N LEU A 143 14.16 1.77 7.08
CA LEU A 143 14.79 0.45 7.27
C LEU A 143 16.22 0.53 7.83
N VAL A 144 16.95 1.60 7.57
CA VAL A 144 18.33 1.79 8.05
C VAL A 144 18.42 2.71 9.26
N SER A 145 17.29 3.13 9.83
CA SER A 145 17.26 4.05 10.97
C SER A 145 17.84 3.41 12.23
N SER A 146 18.63 4.19 12.99
CA SER A 146 19.18 3.74 14.26
C SER A 146 18.10 3.62 15.34
N PRO A 147 18.32 2.79 16.39
CA PRO A 147 17.43 2.74 17.54
C PRO A 147 17.19 4.13 18.18
N GLU A 148 18.23 4.95 18.25
CA GLU A 148 18.14 6.32 18.80
C GLU A 148 17.22 7.21 17.96
N ASN A 149 17.31 7.14 16.64
CA ASN A 149 16.43 7.88 15.74
C ASN A 149 14.99 7.39 15.83
N LEU A 150 14.78 6.09 15.95
CA LEU A 150 13.45 5.52 16.18
C LEU A 150 12.87 5.96 17.52
N TYR A 151 13.68 5.92 18.58
CA TYR A 151 13.28 6.38 19.92
C TYR A 151 12.91 7.86 19.96
N SER A 152 13.50 8.69 19.12
CA SER A 152 13.18 10.12 19.06
C SER A 152 11.78 10.44 18.52
N VAL A 153 11.10 9.47 17.95
CA VAL A 153 9.71 9.62 17.49
C VAL A 153 8.78 9.59 18.71
N GLU A 154 7.91 10.59 18.82
CA GLU A 154 6.95 10.67 19.92
C GLU A 154 6.05 9.42 19.95
N GLY A 155 5.90 8.83 21.13
CA GLY A 155 5.15 7.59 21.32
C GLY A 155 5.95 6.31 21.10
N ILE A 156 7.20 6.39 20.67
CA ILE A 156 8.11 5.25 20.56
C ILE A 156 9.03 5.22 21.77
N GLY A 157 8.82 4.25 22.66
CA GLY A 157 9.71 3.96 23.77
C GLY A 157 10.96 3.17 23.32
N ARG A 158 11.94 3.03 24.22
CA ARG A 158 13.18 2.31 23.93
C ARG A 158 12.95 0.85 23.53
N GLY A 159 12.04 0.16 24.22
CA GLY A 159 11.69 -1.23 23.92
C GLY A 159 11.10 -1.37 22.52
N ARG A 160 10.17 -0.49 22.15
CA ARG A 160 9.56 -0.49 20.83
C ARG A 160 10.56 -0.11 19.74
N ALA A 161 11.44 0.85 20.00
CA ALA A 161 12.51 1.21 19.08
C ALA A 161 13.43 0.02 18.77
N GLN A 162 13.79 -0.76 19.78
CA GLN A 162 14.59 -1.97 19.59
C GLN A 162 13.84 -3.06 18.84
N GLN A 163 12.55 -3.27 19.14
CA GLN A 163 11.70 -4.21 18.39
C GLN A 163 11.57 -3.83 16.91
N LEU A 164 11.41 -2.54 16.62
CA LEU A 164 11.39 -2.03 15.25
C LEU A 164 12.73 -2.30 14.55
N ARG A 165 13.85 -2.02 15.22
CA ARG A 165 15.17 -2.26 14.65
C ARG A 165 15.39 -3.73 14.35
N ASP A 166 15.05 -4.61 15.27
CA ASP A 166 15.19 -6.06 15.09
C ASP A 166 14.31 -6.56 13.93
N TYR A 167 13.09 -6.04 13.82
CA TYR A 167 12.19 -6.35 12.70
C TYR A 167 12.75 -5.89 11.36
N PHE A 168 13.27 -4.67 11.27
CA PHE A 168 13.87 -4.16 10.05
C PHE A 168 15.14 -4.94 9.67
N ASP A 169 15.95 -5.33 10.64
CA ASP A 169 17.12 -6.19 10.40
C ASP A 169 16.70 -7.56 9.84
N THR A 170 15.64 -8.15 10.36
CA THR A 170 15.10 -9.40 9.84
C THR A 170 14.59 -9.25 8.41
N LEU A 171 13.87 -8.17 8.10
CA LEU A 171 13.42 -7.88 6.74
C LEU A 171 14.61 -7.73 5.78
N LEU A 172 15.62 -6.97 6.17
CA LEU A 172 16.81 -6.75 5.35
C LEU A 172 17.57 -8.05 5.06
N LYS A 173 17.62 -8.97 6.02
CA LYS A 173 18.20 -10.30 5.82
C LYS A 173 17.37 -11.16 4.87
N ASN A 174 16.03 -11.13 5.00
CA ASN A 174 15.13 -12.00 4.23
C ASN A 174 14.95 -11.54 2.77
N VAL A 175 14.96 -10.23 2.54
CA VAL A 175 14.84 -9.66 1.18
C VAL A 175 16.14 -9.77 0.40
N GLY A 176 17.21 -10.15 1.07
CA GLY A 176 18.53 -10.36 0.48
C GLY A 176 19.27 -9.07 0.17
N PHE A 177 20.56 -9.11 0.27
CA PHE A 177 21.51 -8.05 -0.03
C PHE A 177 21.41 -7.46 -1.44
N SER A 178 20.64 -8.10 -2.34
CA SER A 178 20.49 -7.71 -3.74
C SER A 178 19.81 -6.36 -3.96
N TYR A 179 19.02 -5.88 -2.99
CA TYR A 179 18.39 -4.55 -3.08
C TYR A 179 19.26 -3.40 -2.57
N LEU A 180 20.24 -3.71 -1.70
CA LEU A 180 21.10 -2.69 -1.08
C LEU A 180 22.46 -2.55 -1.78
N ASN A 181 22.90 -3.58 -2.47
CA ASN A 181 24.18 -3.62 -3.16
C ASN A 181 24.02 -3.54 -4.69
N GLY A 182 23.14 -2.68 -5.16
CA GLY A 182 22.86 -2.49 -6.60
C GLY A 182 24.09 -2.74 -7.51
N ASN A 183 24.33 -3.99 -7.80
CA ASN A 183 25.19 -4.46 -8.89
C ASN A 183 24.28 -4.97 -10.01
#